data_d7fc06ee63b42ae7f2b5c81a181e904f
#
_entry.id   d7fc06ee63b42ae7f2b5c81a181e904f
#
_cell.length_a   1.000
_cell.length_b   1.000
_cell.length_c   1.000
_cell.angle_alpha   90.00
_cell.angle_beta   90.00
_cell.angle_gamma   90.00
#
_symmetry.space_group_name_H-M   'P 1'
#
loop_
_entity.id
_entity.type
_entity.pdbx_description
1 polymer ?
#
loop_
_entity_poly.entity_id
_entity_poly.type
_entity_poly.pdbx_seq_one_letter_code
_entity_poly.pdbx_strand_id
1 'polypeptide(L)'
;MTTLYLASASPRRRELLAQIGVPFTTHVVPIDETAQPGEAPDAYVERLARAKAQAALDTLNDRDAVVLGSDTAVVLDGRILGKPVDREDALATLAALSGREHQVLTAVALLSDNRAEARVVTSTVRFKPLDRTQIEAYWATGEPRDKAGSYGIQGLAAVFVSQMQGSYSAV
;
A
#
# COMPACT_ATOMS: atom_id res chain seq x y z
N MET A 1 26.60 5.38 -12.98
CA MET A 1 26.29 5.09 -11.54
C MET A 1 24.80 4.86 -11.48
N THR A 2 24.34 3.69 -11.11
CA THR A 2 22.91 3.35 -11.10
C THR A 2 22.16 4.25 -10.11
N THR A 3 21.14 4.95 -10.58
CA THR A 3 20.27 5.80 -9.77
C THR A 3 18.96 5.08 -9.50
N LEU A 4 18.60 4.93 -8.21
CA LEU A 4 17.29 4.39 -7.82
C LEU A 4 16.25 5.51 -7.76
N TYR A 5 15.15 5.32 -8.50
CA TYR A 5 13.98 6.19 -8.45
C TYR A 5 12.82 5.49 -7.75
N LEU A 6 12.16 6.19 -6.84
CA LEU A 6 10.95 5.71 -6.18
C LEU A 6 9.71 6.29 -6.86
N ALA A 7 8.95 5.46 -7.55
CA ALA A 7 7.69 5.82 -8.21
C ALA A 7 6.51 5.77 -7.22
N SER A 8 6.63 6.48 -6.10
CA SER A 8 5.59 6.51 -5.06
C SER A 8 5.60 7.82 -4.29
N ALA A 9 4.41 8.41 -4.09
CA ALA A 9 4.21 9.57 -3.23
C ALA A 9 4.09 9.21 -1.74
N SER A 10 4.02 7.91 -1.40
CA SER A 10 3.84 7.45 -0.03
C SER A 10 5.00 7.87 0.88
N PRO A 11 4.74 8.64 1.97
CA PRO A 11 5.76 8.97 2.96
C PRO A 11 6.39 7.72 3.57
N ARG A 12 5.57 6.70 3.86
CA ARG A 12 6.00 5.45 4.48
C ARG A 12 7.04 4.70 3.63
N ARG A 13 6.84 4.63 2.31
CA ARG A 13 7.81 3.97 1.43
C ARG A 13 9.14 4.71 1.35
N ARG A 14 9.12 6.05 1.41
CA ARG A 14 10.35 6.86 1.52
C ARG A 14 11.08 6.59 2.84
N GLU A 15 10.33 6.53 3.94
CA GLU A 15 10.88 6.22 5.27
C GLU A 15 11.54 4.85 5.30
N LEU A 16 10.91 3.81 4.72
CA LEU A 16 11.45 2.46 4.66
C LEU A 16 12.78 2.39 3.90
N LEU A 17 12.88 3.04 2.74
CA LEU A 17 14.15 3.10 1.99
C LEU A 17 15.23 3.88 2.77
N ALA A 18 14.87 4.99 3.39
CA ALA A 18 15.79 5.77 4.20
C ALA A 18 16.27 4.98 5.43
N GLN A 19 15.38 4.23 6.08
CA GLN A 19 15.70 3.40 7.26
C GLN A 19 16.77 2.34 6.97
N ILE A 20 16.78 1.79 5.75
CA ILE A 20 17.79 0.80 5.33
C ILE A 20 18.98 1.43 4.60
N GLY A 21 19.08 2.76 4.58
CA GLY A 21 20.21 3.49 4.01
C GLY A 21 20.32 3.43 2.49
N VAL A 22 19.23 3.12 1.78
CA VAL A 22 19.21 3.10 0.31
C VAL A 22 18.96 4.51 -0.21
N PRO A 23 19.93 5.10 -0.95
CA PRO A 23 19.72 6.40 -1.58
C PRO A 23 18.74 6.29 -2.74
N PHE A 24 17.83 7.24 -2.87
CA PHE A 24 16.85 7.29 -3.94
C PHE A 24 16.40 8.71 -4.27
N THR A 25 15.84 8.87 -5.45
CA THR A 25 15.13 10.09 -5.87
C THR A 25 13.66 9.76 -6.09
N THR A 26 12.76 10.59 -5.60
CA THR A 26 11.31 10.38 -5.83
C THR A 26 10.94 10.90 -7.22
N HIS A 27 10.30 10.05 -8.03
CA HIS A 27 9.76 10.41 -9.34
C HIS A 27 8.40 9.75 -9.54
N VAL A 28 7.34 10.53 -9.42
CA VAL A 28 5.94 10.03 -9.42
C VAL A 28 5.24 10.47 -10.69
N VAL A 29 4.68 9.51 -11.39
CA VAL A 29 3.83 9.73 -12.57
C VAL A 29 2.46 9.15 -12.27
N PRO A 30 1.36 9.90 -12.42
CA PRO A 30 0.00 9.40 -12.21
C PRO A 30 -0.33 8.28 -13.19
N ILE A 31 -1.03 7.26 -12.71
CA ILE A 31 -1.58 6.18 -13.53
C ILE A 31 -3.05 5.95 -13.19
N ASP A 32 -3.77 5.22 -14.04
CA ASP A 32 -5.10 4.71 -13.71
C ASP A 32 -4.97 3.51 -12.77
N GLU A 33 -5.50 3.67 -11.55
CA GLU A 33 -5.48 2.64 -10.50
C GLU A 33 -6.80 1.83 -10.44
N THR A 34 -7.70 1.99 -11.41
CA THR A 34 -8.97 1.28 -11.44
C THR A 34 -8.77 -0.24 -11.52
N ALA A 35 -9.43 -0.97 -10.62
CA ALA A 35 -9.43 -2.43 -10.66
C ALA A 35 -10.16 -2.94 -11.91
N GLN A 36 -9.62 -3.98 -12.55
CA GLN A 36 -10.24 -4.61 -13.70
C GLN A 36 -11.35 -5.58 -13.24
N PRO A 37 -12.40 -5.79 -14.04
CA PRO A 37 -13.45 -6.74 -13.71
C PRO A 37 -12.87 -8.14 -13.47
N GLY A 38 -13.14 -8.71 -12.27
CA GLY A 38 -12.67 -10.05 -11.90
C GLY A 38 -11.18 -10.16 -11.58
N GLU A 39 -10.47 -9.04 -11.47
CA GLU A 39 -9.04 -9.03 -11.13
C GLU A 39 -8.80 -9.51 -9.69
N ALA A 40 -7.94 -10.52 -9.54
CA ALA A 40 -7.54 -11.01 -8.22
C ALA A 40 -6.68 -9.96 -7.49
N PRO A 41 -6.77 -9.85 -6.15
CA PRO A 41 -6.05 -8.82 -5.40
C PRO A 41 -4.53 -8.84 -5.57
N ASP A 42 -3.91 -9.99 -5.69
CA ASP A 42 -2.48 -10.15 -5.94
C ASP A 42 -2.07 -9.66 -7.33
N ALA A 43 -2.86 -10.01 -8.35
CA ALA A 43 -2.68 -9.51 -9.72
C ALA A 43 -2.85 -7.99 -9.79
N TYR A 44 -3.85 -7.45 -9.07
CA TYR A 44 -4.10 -6.01 -8.99
C TYR A 44 -2.91 -5.23 -8.44
N VAL A 45 -2.39 -5.60 -7.26
CA VAL A 45 -1.26 -4.87 -6.66
C VAL A 45 0.02 -5.02 -7.48
N GLU A 46 0.27 -6.20 -8.07
CA GLU A 46 1.43 -6.40 -8.95
C GLU A 46 1.34 -5.55 -10.21
N ARG A 47 0.17 -5.55 -10.87
CA ARG A 47 -0.06 -4.71 -12.06
C ARG A 47 0.16 -3.23 -11.77
N LEU A 48 -0.38 -2.72 -10.65
CA LEU A 48 -0.20 -1.32 -10.29
C LEU A 48 1.25 -0.99 -9.91
N ALA A 49 1.93 -1.87 -9.18
CA ALA A 49 3.35 -1.67 -8.87
C ALA A 49 4.21 -1.57 -10.15
N ARG A 50 3.98 -2.49 -11.11
CA ARG A 50 4.65 -2.47 -12.42
C ARG A 50 4.27 -1.22 -13.23
N ALA A 51 2.99 -0.88 -13.29
CA ALA A 51 2.53 0.29 -14.05
C ALA A 51 3.10 1.60 -13.51
N LYS A 52 3.18 1.76 -12.18
CA LYS A 52 3.82 2.93 -11.54
C LYS A 52 5.31 3.02 -11.88
N ALA A 53 6.02 1.90 -11.81
CA ALA A 53 7.43 1.87 -12.17
C ALA A 53 7.65 2.15 -13.65
N GLN A 54 6.85 1.58 -14.55
CA GLN A 54 6.96 1.77 -15.99
C GLN A 54 6.66 3.22 -16.40
N ALA A 55 5.56 3.80 -15.90
CA ALA A 55 5.21 5.18 -16.20
C ALA A 55 6.32 6.17 -15.77
N ALA A 56 6.95 5.91 -14.63
CA ALA A 56 8.09 6.71 -14.19
C ALA A 56 9.31 6.49 -15.10
N LEU A 57 9.65 5.24 -15.42
CA LEU A 57 10.79 4.90 -16.29
C LEU A 57 10.66 5.55 -17.68
N ASP A 58 9.46 5.54 -18.26
CA ASP A 58 9.18 6.09 -19.59
C ASP A 58 9.40 7.63 -19.69
N THR A 59 9.40 8.32 -18.55
CA THR A 59 9.58 9.77 -18.48
C THR A 59 10.99 10.19 -18.04
N LEU A 60 11.84 9.24 -17.65
CA LEU A 60 13.22 9.51 -17.27
C LEU A 60 14.16 9.53 -18.49
N ASN A 61 15.05 10.52 -18.53
CA ASN A 61 16.14 10.59 -19.50
C ASN A 61 17.47 10.06 -18.91
N ASP A 62 17.39 8.95 -18.18
CA ASP A 62 18.53 8.32 -17.50
C ASP A 62 18.56 6.83 -17.87
N ARG A 63 19.54 6.43 -18.69
CA ARG A 63 19.70 5.04 -19.16
C ARG A 63 20.15 4.07 -18.05
N ASP A 64 20.71 4.60 -16.98
CA ASP A 64 21.11 3.82 -15.81
C ASP A 64 20.03 3.80 -14.72
N ALA A 65 18.84 4.35 -15.01
CA ALA A 65 17.73 4.39 -14.06
C ALA A 65 17.26 3.00 -13.68
N VAL A 66 17.04 2.81 -12.39
CA VAL A 66 16.29 1.70 -11.83
C VAL A 66 15.11 2.29 -11.07
N VAL A 67 13.90 1.87 -11.41
CA VAL A 67 12.67 2.42 -10.83
C VAL A 67 12.00 1.39 -9.94
N LEU A 68 11.72 1.78 -8.70
CA LEU A 68 10.94 1.02 -7.72
C LEU A 68 9.50 1.52 -7.69
N GLY A 69 8.59 0.70 -8.18
CA GLY A 69 7.15 0.88 -8.02
C GLY A 69 6.61 0.01 -6.89
N SER A 70 5.53 0.44 -6.27
CA SER A 70 4.87 -0.37 -5.23
C SER A 70 3.39 -0.01 -5.12
N ASP A 71 2.60 -1.02 -4.75
CA ASP A 71 1.18 -0.87 -4.43
C ASP A 71 0.79 -1.73 -3.25
N THR A 72 -0.25 -1.31 -2.49
CA THR A 72 -0.75 -2.02 -1.32
C THR A 72 -2.26 -2.06 -1.35
N ALA A 73 -2.83 -3.23 -1.12
CA ALA A 73 -4.27 -3.43 -0.97
C ALA A 73 -4.60 -4.14 0.34
N VAL A 74 -5.66 -3.69 0.99
CA VAL A 74 -6.30 -4.40 2.11
C VAL A 74 -7.44 -5.24 1.54
N VAL A 75 -7.50 -6.50 1.94
CA VAL A 75 -8.46 -7.48 1.37
C VAL A 75 -9.24 -8.16 2.49
N LEU A 76 -10.56 -8.07 2.43
CA LEU A 76 -11.48 -8.75 3.32
C LEU A 76 -12.44 -9.59 2.49
N ASP A 77 -12.53 -10.90 2.79
CA ASP A 77 -13.40 -11.85 2.08
C ASP A 77 -13.21 -11.81 0.54
N GLY A 78 -11.96 -11.67 0.10
CA GLY A 78 -11.62 -11.56 -1.34
C GLY A 78 -11.91 -10.20 -1.98
N ARG A 79 -12.41 -9.22 -1.24
CA ARG A 79 -12.75 -7.88 -1.75
C ARG A 79 -11.66 -6.88 -1.36
N ILE A 80 -11.20 -6.12 -2.33
CA ILE A 80 -10.24 -5.03 -2.10
C ILE A 80 -10.97 -3.87 -1.41
N LEU A 81 -10.43 -3.44 -0.28
CA LEU A 81 -10.85 -2.25 0.46
C LEU A 81 -9.91 -1.11 0.09
N GLY A 82 -10.41 -0.16 -0.68
CA GLY A 82 -9.66 1.01 -1.13
C GLY A 82 -9.44 2.06 -0.05
N LYS A 83 -8.96 3.21 -0.48
CA LYS A 83 -8.98 4.42 0.34
C LYS A 83 -10.42 4.87 0.56
N PRO A 84 -10.76 5.39 1.74
CA PRO A 84 -12.13 5.84 2.00
C PRO A 84 -12.50 7.03 1.11
N VAL A 85 -13.69 7.01 0.54
CA VAL A 85 -14.21 8.13 -0.24
C VAL A 85 -14.74 9.25 0.65
N ASP A 86 -15.23 8.90 1.84
CA ASP A 86 -15.74 9.82 2.86
C ASP A 86 -15.65 9.21 4.26
N ARG A 87 -16.22 9.92 5.24
CA ARG A 87 -16.26 9.47 6.63
C ARG A 87 -17.07 8.18 6.81
N GLU A 88 -18.22 8.09 6.21
CA GLU A 88 -19.12 6.95 6.41
C GLU A 88 -18.53 5.67 5.80
N ASP A 89 -17.87 5.78 4.67
CA ASP A 89 -17.15 4.68 4.04
C ASP A 89 -15.98 4.20 4.93
N ALA A 90 -15.22 5.12 5.52
CA ALA A 90 -14.15 4.76 6.47
C ALA A 90 -14.69 4.05 7.71
N LEU A 91 -15.79 4.56 8.29
CA LEU A 91 -16.41 3.94 9.48
C LEU A 91 -16.95 2.54 9.15
N ALA A 92 -17.59 2.38 7.99
CA ALA A 92 -18.08 1.09 7.51
C ALA A 92 -16.95 0.08 7.29
N THR A 93 -15.86 0.52 6.67
CA THR A 93 -14.66 -0.29 6.45
C THR A 93 -14.05 -0.76 7.77
N LEU A 94 -13.81 0.14 8.73
CA LEU A 94 -13.26 -0.21 10.04
C LEU A 94 -14.20 -1.12 10.84
N ALA A 95 -15.51 -0.91 10.76
CA ALA A 95 -16.51 -1.79 11.37
C ALA A 95 -16.48 -3.21 10.75
N ALA A 96 -16.28 -3.31 9.44
CA ALA A 96 -16.16 -4.60 8.76
C ALA A 96 -14.87 -5.35 9.16
N LEU A 97 -13.79 -4.65 9.45
CA LEU A 97 -12.51 -5.22 9.92
C LEU A 97 -12.53 -5.59 11.41
N SER A 98 -13.43 -5.01 12.19
CA SER A 98 -13.54 -5.20 13.65
C SER A 98 -13.65 -6.66 14.06
N GLY A 99 -12.76 -7.13 14.92
CA GLY A 99 -12.76 -8.50 15.45
C GLY A 99 -12.41 -9.59 14.42
N ARG A 100 -11.93 -9.22 13.24
CA ARG A 100 -11.72 -10.16 12.12
C ARG A 100 -10.27 -10.15 11.62
N GLU A 101 -9.94 -11.21 10.91
CA GLU A 101 -8.74 -11.30 10.10
C GLU A 101 -9.01 -10.74 8.70
N HIS A 102 -8.01 -10.06 8.17
CA HIS A 102 -7.96 -9.60 6.80
C HIS A 102 -6.53 -9.71 6.25
N GLN A 103 -6.39 -9.64 4.95
CA GLN A 103 -5.09 -9.69 4.30
C GLN A 103 -4.65 -8.28 3.88
N VAL A 104 -3.35 -8.06 3.93
CA VAL A 104 -2.69 -6.91 3.32
C VAL A 104 -1.69 -7.43 2.32
N LEU A 105 -1.87 -7.06 1.06
CA LEU A 105 -0.99 -7.44 -0.04
C LEU A 105 -0.20 -6.22 -0.47
N THR A 106 1.12 -6.34 -0.48
CA THR A 106 1.99 -5.30 -1.01
C THR A 106 2.85 -5.88 -2.11
N ALA A 107 2.75 -5.27 -3.29
CA ALA A 107 3.64 -5.55 -4.40
C ALA A 107 4.75 -4.52 -4.48
N VAL A 108 5.93 -4.98 -4.83
CA VAL A 108 7.06 -4.16 -5.25
C VAL A 108 7.49 -4.61 -6.64
N ALA A 109 7.79 -3.65 -7.52
CA ALA A 109 8.32 -3.90 -8.85
C ALA A 109 9.59 -3.07 -9.05
N LEU A 110 10.63 -3.69 -9.56
CA LEU A 110 11.90 -3.05 -9.89
C LEU A 110 12.11 -3.17 -11.39
N LEU A 111 12.14 -2.03 -12.07
CA LEU A 111 12.26 -1.94 -13.52
C LEU A 111 13.48 -1.12 -13.93
N SER A 112 14.13 -1.55 -14.99
CA SER A 112 15.14 -0.81 -15.74
C SER A 112 14.97 -1.15 -17.22
N ASP A 113 15.76 -0.52 -18.11
CA ASP A 113 15.70 -0.79 -19.55
C ASP A 113 15.83 -2.28 -19.92
N ASN A 114 16.56 -3.06 -19.13
CA ASN A 114 16.89 -4.45 -19.44
C ASN A 114 16.32 -5.48 -18.44
N ARG A 115 15.63 -5.05 -17.39
CA ARG A 115 15.18 -5.95 -16.33
C ARG A 115 13.86 -5.49 -15.71
N ALA A 116 12.96 -6.43 -15.53
CA ALA A 116 11.69 -6.23 -14.85
C ALA A 116 11.42 -7.37 -13.87
N GLU A 117 11.40 -7.06 -12.59
CA GLU A 117 11.06 -8.02 -11.53
C GLU A 117 9.94 -7.47 -10.65
N ALA A 118 9.11 -8.37 -10.14
CA ALA A 118 8.13 -8.01 -9.11
C ALA A 118 8.00 -9.13 -8.07
N ARG A 119 7.56 -8.74 -6.89
CA ARG A 119 7.23 -9.64 -5.79
C ARG A 119 5.99 -9.12 -5.10
N VAL A 120 5.12 -10.05 -4.70
CA VAL A 120 3.95 -9.78 -3.87
C VAL A 120 4.16 -10.41 -2.50
N VAL A 121 3.96 -9.63 -1.46
CA VAL A 121 4.01 -10.07 -0.07
C VAL A 121 2.59 -10.00 0.49
N THR A 122 2.09 -11.13 0.98
CA THR A 122 0.80 -11.22 1.68
C THR A 122 1.03 -11.35 3.16
N SER A 123 0.39 -10.47 3.93
CA SER A 123 0.40 -10.50 5.39
C SER A 123 -1.05 -10.61 5.90
N THR A 124 -1.24 -11.28 7.03
CA THR A 124 -2.54 -11.39 7.69
C THR A 124 -2.51 -10.53 8.94
N VAL A 125 -3.55 -9.71 9.11
CA VAL A 125 -3.75 -8.84 10.27
C VAL A 125 -5.08 -9.17 10.91
N ARG A 126 -5.11 -9.29 12.23
CA ARG A 126 -6.34 -9.45 13.01
C ARG A 126 -6.56 -8.23 13.88
N PHE A 127 -7.74 -7.63 13.77
CA PHE A 127 -8.19 -6.61 14.70
C PHE A 127 -8.89 -7.22 15.92
N LYS A 128 -8.70 -6.59 17.07
CA LYS A 128 -9.61 -6.80 18.22
C LYS A 128 -11.00 -6.26 17.87
N PRO A 129 -12.07 -6.68 18.59
CA PRO A 129 -13.38 -6.02 18.47
C PRO A 129 -13.23 -4.51 18.73
N LEU A 130 -13.79 -3.70 17.84
CA LEU A 130 -13.82 -2.25 17.92
C LEU A 130 -15.26 -1.79 18.12
N ASP A 131 -15.49 -0.88 19.05
CA ASP A 131 -16.75 -0.19 19.18
C ASP A 131 -16.81 1.07 18.29
N ARG A 132 -18.00 1.61 18.13
CA ARG A 132 -18.23 2.79 17.28
C ARG A 132 -17.44 4.01 17.77
N THR A 133 -17.33 4.20 19.07
CA THR A 133 -16.61 5.33 19.67
C THR A 133 -15.13 5.29 19.31
N GLN A 134 -14.51 4.11 19.36
CA GLN A 134 -13.11 3.92 18.95
C GLN A 134 -12.89 4.21 17.47
N ILE A 135 -13.80 3.75 16.61
CA ILE A 135 -13.74 3.97 15.17
C ILE A 135 -13.88 5.46 14.85
N GLU A 136 -14.84 6.15 15.46
CA GLU A 136 -15.06 7.59 15.25
C GLU A 136 -13.89 8.43 15.78
N ALA A 137 -13.34 8.07 16.94
CA ALA A 137 -12.16 8.74 17.48
C ALA A 137 -10.94 8.58 16.57
N TYR A 138 -10.76 7.39 15.98
CA TYR A 138 -9.68 7.15 15.04
C TYR A 138 -9.86 7.95 13.73
N TRP A 139 -11.08 8.02 13.18
CA TRP A 139 -11.37 8.87 12.03
C TRP A 139 -11.05 10.34 12.31
N ALA A 140 -11.36 10.83 13.51
CA ALA A 140 -11.13 12.23 13.90
C ALA A 140 -9.63 12.61 13.90
N THR A 141 -8.71 11.64 14.01
CA THR A 141 -7.26 11.88 13.91
C THR A 141 -6.82 12.31 12.51
N GLY A 142 -7.63 12.01 11.49
CA GLY A 142 -7.28 12.24 10.09
C GLY A 142 -6.39 11.16 9.47
N GLU A 143 -5.82 10.24 10.27
CA GLU A 143 -4.92 9.18 9.79
C GLU A 143 -5.56 8.24 8.75
N PRO A 144 -6.86 7.86 8.84
CA PRO A 144 -7.49 6.95 7.90
C PRO A 144 -7.60 7.45 6.46
N ARG A 145 -7.60 8.76 6.22
CA ARG A 145 -8.10 9.41 5.01
C ARG A 145 -7.42 9.02 3.72
N ASP A 146 -6.14 8.67 3.78
CA ASP A 146 -5.30 8.40 2.61
C ASP A 146 -4.82 6.94 2.52
N LYS A 147 -5.38 6.06 3.37
CA LYS A 147 -4.90 4.68 3.52
C LYS A 147 -5.90 3.65 3.01
N ALA A 148 -5.41 2.66 2.26
CA ALA A 148 -6.18 1.49 1.89
C ALA A 148 -6.71 0.79 3.17
N GLY A 149 -7.98 0.36 3.15
CA GLY A 149 -8.64 -0.22 4.32
C GLY A 149 -8.85 0.74 5.48
N SER A 150 -8.64 2.04 5.28
CA SER A 150 -8.85 3.11 6.25
C SER A 150 -8.00 3.00 7.52
N TYR A 151 -6.79 2.41 7.46
CA TYR A 151 -5.90 2.36 8.62
C TYR A 151 -4.43 2.24 8.25
N GLY A 152 -3.55 2.58 9.22
CA GLY A 152 -2.11 2.35 9.11
C GLY A 152 -1.58 1.64 10.36
N ILE A 153 -1.03 0.42 10.19
CA ILE A 153 -0.54 -0.41 11.31
C ILE A 153 0.61 0.26 12.06
N GLN A 154 1.40 1.07 11.38
CA GLN A 154 2.55 1.78 11.98
C GLN A 154 2.13 3.07 12.69
N GLY A 155 0.87 3.47 12.59
CA GLY A 155 0.30 4.65 13.24
C GLY A 155 -0.56 4.32 14.45
N LEU A 156 -1.55 5.15 14.68
CA LEU A 156 -2.47 5.03 15.82
C LEU A 156 -3.32 3.76 15.77
N ALA A 157 -3.57 3.19 14.58
CA ALA A 157 -4.28 1.91 14.44
C ALA A 157 -3.51 0.71 15.00
N ALA A 158 -2.25 0.85 15.38
CA ALA A 158 -1.50 -0.20 16.07
C ALA A 158 -2.25 -0.76 17.28
N VAL A 159 -3.02 0.07 18.00
CA VAL A 159 -3.81 -0.35 19.16
C VAL A 159 -5.01 -1.24 18.82
N PHE A 160 -5.39 -1.32 17.54
CA PHE A 160 -6.46 -2.18 17.05
C PHE A 160 -5.99 -3.60 16.76
N VAL A 161 -4.70 -3.78 16.47
CA VAL A 161 -4.12 -5.05 16.05
C VAL A 161 -3.95 -5.97 17.25
N SER A 162 -4.55 -7.14 17.19
CA SER A 162 -4.37 -8.21 18.18
C SER A 162 -3.36 -9.28 17.72
N GLN A 163 -3.19 -9.46 16.40
CA GLN A 163 -2.25 -10.41 15.82
C GLN A 163 -1.86 -9.98 14.41
N MET A 164 -0.62 -10.29 14.05
CA MET A 164 -0.12 -10.13 12.69
C MET A 164 0.76 -11.34 12.32
N GLN A 165 0.61 -11.81 11.08
CA GLN A 165 1.49 -12.81 10.48
C GLN A 165 1.96 -12.30 9.13
N GLY A 166 3.28 -12.33 8.90
CA GLY A 166 3.89 -11.85 7.67
C GLY A 166 4.88 -10.72 7.89
N SER A 167 4.94 -9.76 6.98
CA SER A 167 5.90 -8.65 7.01
C SER A 167 5.27 -7.37 7.55
N TYR A 168 5.72 -6.92 8.70
CA TYR A 168 5.28 -5.64 9.29
C TYR A 168 5.56 -4.44 8.38
N SER A 169 6.70 -4.43 7.69
CA SER A 169 7.08 -3.34 6.77
C SER A 169 6.25 -3.33 5.48
N ALA A 170 5.58 -4.45 5.15
CA ALA A 170 4.74 -4.56 3.96
C ALA A 170 3.24 -4.32 4.24
N VAL A 171 2.85 -4.04 5.50
CA VAL A 171 1.45 -3.76 5.87
C VAL A 171 1.15 -2.27 5.89
#